data_8a01324e2613364cb7a6f91e971d3010
#
_entry.id   8a01324e2613364cb7a6f91e971d3010
#
_cell.length_a   1.000
_cell.length_b   1.000
_cell.length_c   1.000
_cell.angle_alpha   90.00
_cell.angle_beta   90.00
_cell.angle_gamma   90.00
#
_symmetry.space_group_name_H-M   'P 1'
#
loop_
_entity.id
_entity.type
_entity.pdbx_description
1 polymer ?
#
loop_
_entity_poly.entity_id
_entity_poly.type
_entity_poly.pdbx_seq_one_letter_code
_entity_poly.pdbx_strand_id
1 'polypeptide(L)'
;MDLIPSFAVDHTNLHPGIYVSRKDEAGGVVITTYDIRMTAPNHEPCLNPAAIHTIEHLVATYLRNLDGWKENIIYWGPMGCLTGNYLIMKGDFSCEEVRQLMIGAFEYVRDYNDEVPGTTPATCGNCLMHDLPMAKYEAKRYLERLRNHFCSEYPGVVRPEDAQGKVFFDA
;
A
#
# COMPACT_ATOMS: atom_id res chain seq x y z
N MET A 1 -22.01 17.95 -0.32
CA MET A 1 -20.73 17.64 0.35
C MET A 1 -19.75 17.38 -0.79
N ASP A 2 -18.62 18.05 -0.81
CA ASP A 2 -17.66 17.87 -1.90
C ASP A 2 -16.99 16.51 -1.81
N LEU A 3 -16.65 15.94 -2.97
CA LEU A 3 -15.96 14.66 -3.07
C LEU A 3 -14.51 14.82 -2.56
N ILE A 4 -14.10 14.01 -1.60
CA ILE A 4 -12.72 14.05 -1.13
C ILE A 4 -11.78 13.41 -2.17
N PRO A 5 -10.51 13.84 -2.27
CA PRO A 5 -9.59 13.37 -3.33
C PRO A 5 -9.48 11.85 -3.44
N SER A 6 -9.49 11.13 -2.31
CA SER A 6 -9.42 9.66 -2.32
C SER A 6 -10.67 8.98 -2.90
N PHE A 7 -11.81 9.65 -2.94
CA PHE A 7 -13.04 9.12 -3.56
C PHE A 7 -13.18 9.58 -5.02
N ALA A 8 -12.35 10.53 -5.44
CA ALA A 8 -12.34 11.02 -6.80
C ALA A 8 -11.51 10.16 -7.77
N VAL A 9 -10.68 9.26 -7.26
CA VAL A 9 -9.92 8.32 -8.10
C VAL A 9 -10.88 7.28 -8.69
N ASP A 10 -10.76 7.02 -9.99
CA ASP A 10 -11.53 5.96 -10.64
C ASP A 10 -11.04 4.57 -10.22
N HIS A 11 -11.69 3.99 -9.22
CA HIS A 11 -11.37 2.67 -8.67
C HIS A 11 -11.77 1.52 -9.60
N THR A 12 -12.59 1.77 -10.63
CA THR A 12 -12.99 0.71 -11.58
C THR A 12 -11.92 0.43 -12.63
N ASN A 13 -11.04 1.38 -12.86
CA ASN A 13 -9.92 1.27 -13.80
C ASN A 13 -8.55 1.31 -13.11
N LEU A 14 -8.52 1.28 -11.78
CA LEU A 14 -7.28 1.35 -11.00
C LEU A 14 -6.58 -0.01 -10.98
N HIS A 15 -5.35 -0.05 -11.50
CA HIS A 15 -4.51 -1.24 -11.50
C HIS A 15 -3.56 -1.29 -10.31
N PRO A 16 -3.00 -2.46 -9.97
CA PRO A 16 -1.89 -2.55 -9.03
C PRO A 16 -0.70 -1.71 -9.49
N GLY A 17 -0.08 -0.97 -8.56
CA GLY A 17 0.99 -0.04 -8.89
C GLY A 17 1.40 0.81 -7.70
N ILE A 18 2.08 1.92 -7.98
CA ILE A 18 2.46 2.92 -6.99
C ILE A 18 2.10 4.29 -7.54
N TYR A 19 1.30 5.04 -6.80
CA TYR A 19 0.77 6.32 -7.23
C TYR A 19 1.05 7.41 -6.19
N VAL A 20 1.32 8.62 -6.64
CA VAL A 20 1.30 9.79 -5.76
C VAL A 20 -0.15 10.12 -5.44
N SER A 21 -0.58 9.79 -4.23
CA SER A 21 -1.95 10.07 -3.77
C SER A 21 -2.13 11.53 -3.40
N ARG A 22 -1.12 12.11 -2.71
CA ARG A 22 -1.19 13.47 -2.21
C ARG A 22 0.21 14.01 -1.89
N LYS A 23 0.41 15.32 -2.08
CA LYS A 23 1.56 16.05 -1.58
C LYS A 23 1.08 17.17 -0.65
N ASP A 24 1.72 17.27 0.49
CA ASP A 24 1.50 18.31 1.49
C ASP A 24 2.81 19.04 1.75
N GLU A 25 2.72 20.26 2.26
CA GLU A 25 3.88 21.03 2.70
C GLU A 25 3.69 21.44 4.17
N ALA A 26 4.69 21.17 4.99
CA ALA A 26 4.70 21.53 6.39
C ALA A 26 6.08 22.07 6.78
N GLY A 27 6.15 23.35 7.15
CA GLY A 27 7.40 23.99 7.58
C GLY A 27 8.52 23.96 6.52
N GLY A 28 8.19 24.09 5.24
CA GLY A 28 9.14 24.03 4.12
C GLY A 28 9.60 22.61 3.75
N VAL A 29 8.94 21.59 4.30
CA VAL A 29 9.21 20.18 3.99
C VAL A 29 8.03 19.61 3.23
N VAL A 30 8.31 19.00 2.07
CA VAL A 30 7.32 18.24 1.31
C VAL A 30 7.07 16.90 2.01
N ILE A 31 5.80 16.54 2.17
CA ILE A 31 5.35 15.23 2.66
C ILE A 31 4.53 14.60 1.56
N THR A 32 4.98 13.45 1.06
CA THR A 32 4.31 12.73 -0.01
C THR A 32 3.63 11.47 0.52
N THR A 33 2.36 11.31 0.20
CA THR A 33 1.60 10.08 0.45
C THR A 33 1.54 9.27 -0.84
N TYR A 34 2.04 8.05 -0.80
CA TYR A 34 1.97 7.09 -1.90
C TYR A 34 0.90 6.05 -1.64
N ASP A 35 0.11 5.79 -2.65
CA ASP A 35 -0.81 4.65 -2.74
C ASP A 35 -0.03 3.46 -3.28
N ILE A 36 0.23 2.49 -2.42
CA ILE A 36 0.90 1.23 -2.75
C ILE A 36 -0.20 0.21 -3.03
N ARG A 37 -0.72 0.22 -4.27
CA ARG A 37 -1.87 -0.57 -4.67
C ARG A 37 -1.45 -1.98 -5.05
N MET A 38 -1.88 -2.98 -4.27
CA MET A 38 -1.45 -4.37 -4.43
C MET A 38 -2.40 -5.22 -5.26
N THR A 39 -3.71 -4.91 -5.23
CA THR A 39 -4.75 -5.59 -6.01
C THR A 39 -5.59 -4.59 -6.79
N ALA A 40 -6.18 -5.01 -7.92
CA ALA A 40 -7.13 -4.19 -8.67
C ALA A 40 -8.46 -4.12 -7.89
N PRO A 41 -8.87 -2.92 -7.42
CA PRO A 41 -10.11 -2.77 -6.64
C PRO A 41 -11.32 -3.25 -7.45
N ASN A 42 -12.23 -3.96 -6.78
CA ASN A 42 -13.48 -4.49 -7.34
C ASN A 42 -13.33 -5.55 -8.48
N HIS A 43 -12.12 -5.80 -8.98
CA HIS A 43 -11.83 -6.82 -10.00
C HIS A 43 -11.08 -8.02 -9.44
N GLU A 44 -10.35 -7.84 -8.36
CA GLU A 44 -9.63 -8.90 -7.67
C GLU A 44 -10.10 -8.99 -6.21
N PRO A 45 -9.98 -10.18 -5.58
CA PRO A 45 -10.19 -10.30 -4.15
C PRO A 45 -9.29 -9.32 -3.39
N CYS A 46 -9.82 -8.70 -2.34
CA CYS A 46 -8.99 -7.94 -1.41
C CYS A 46 -8.03 -8.86 -0.66
N LEU A 47 -6.97 -8.29 -0.12
CA LEU A 47 -5.98 -9.02 0.66
C LEU A 47 -6.62 -9.61 1.94
N ASN A 48 -6.16 -10.79 2.33
CA ASN A 48 -6.56 -11.38 3.61
C ASN A 48 -6.12 -10.45 4.77
N PRO A 49 -7.00 -10.14 5.74
CA PRO A 49 -6.67 -9.25 6.86
C PRO A 49 -5.43 -9.66 7.66
N ALA A 50 -5.23 -10.96 7.89
CA ALA A 50 -4.05 -11.45 8.60
C ALA A 50 -2.78 -11.35 7.75
N ALA A 51 -2.89 -11.52 6.43
CA ALA A 51 -1.77 -11.35 5.52
C ALA A 51 -1.31 -9.89 5.42
N ILE A 52 -2.25 -8.96 5.23
CA ILE A 52 -1.90 -7.53 5.11
C ILE A 52 -1.36 -6.97 6.43
N HIS A 53 -1.86 -7.44 7.59
CA HIS A 53 -1.33 -7.10 8.90
C HIS A 53 0.11 -7.63 9.09
N THR A 54 0.40 -8.85 8.61
CA THR A 54 1.76 -9.39 8.59
C THR A 54 2.68 -8.58 7.67
N ILE A 55 2.21 -8.20 6.49
CA ILE A 55 2.93 -7.31 5.57
C ILE A 55 3.21 -5.95 6.23
N GLU A 56 2.23 -5.40 6.97
CA GLU A 56 2.42 -4.15 7.70
C GLU A 56 3.62 -4.24 8.65
N HIS A 57 3.68 -5.27 9.52
CA HIS A 57 4.76 -5.46 10.48
C HIS A 57 6.12 -5.64 9.80
N LEU A 58 6.19 -6.49 8.79
CA LEU A 58 7.45 -6.81 8.10
C LEU A 58 7.98 -5.62 7.32
N VAL A 59 7.14 -4.95 6.53
CA VAL A 59 7.56 -3.80 5.74
C VAL A 59 7.88 -2.60 6.64
N ALA A 60 7.11 -2.36 7.71
CA ALA A 60 7.45 -1.32 8.69
C ALA A 60 8.82 -1.56 9.32
N THR A 61 9.12 -2.81 9.68
CA THR A 61 10.43 -3.21 10.22
C THR A 61 11.54 -2.97 9.19
N TYR A 62 11.34 -3.40 7.95
CA TYR A 62 12.30 -3.20 6.88
C TYR A 62 12.61 -1.72 6.64
N LEU A 63 11.57 -0.92 6.39
CA LEU A 63 11.70 0.49 6.04
C LEU A 63 12.38 1.33 7.14
N ARG A 64 12.05 1.06 8.40
CA ARG A 64 12.58 1.81 9.55
C ARG A 64 14.00 1.38 9.95
N ASN A 65 14.54 0.31 9.35
CA ASN A 65 15.92 -0.14 9.54
C ASN A 65 16.78 0.03 8.29
N LEU A 66 16.22 0.51 7.18
CA LEU A 66 16.95 0.67 5.92
C LEU A 66 17.71 2.00 5.92
N ASP A 67 19.05 1.91 5.93
CA ASP A 67 19.91 3.08 5.86
C ASP A 67 19.68 3.89 4.57
N GLY A 68 19.70 5.21 4.70
CA GLY A 68 19.40 6.14 3.61
C GLY A 68 17.90 6.39 3.37
N TRP A 69 17.01 5.56 3.93
CA TRP A 69 15.57 5.72 3.78
C TRP A 69 14.82 5.93 5.09
N LYS A 70 15.25 5.32 6.19
CA LYS A 70 14.57 5.31 7.48
C LYS A 70 14.19 6.71 8.00
N GLU A 71 15.03 7.70 7.74
CA GLU A 71 14.81 9.10 8.17
C GLU A 71 13.68 9.81 7.41
N ASN A 72 13.28 9.25 6.27
CA ASN A 72 12.22 9.78 5.44
C ASN A 72 10.87 9.06 5.67
N ILE A 73 10.84 7.92 6.37
CA ILE A 73 9.62 7.15 6.59
C ILE A 73 8.81 7.77 7.72
N ILE A 74 7.63 8.29 7.40
CA ILE A 74 6.68 8.83 8.38
C ILE A 74 5.70 7.74 8.80
N TYR A 75 5.06 7.09 7.82
CA TYR A 75 4.03 6.08 8.09
C TYR A 75 4.01 5.00 7.00
N TRP A 76 3.72 3.79 7.42
CA TRP A 76 3.35 2.66 6.58
C TRP A 76 2.17 1.94 7.24
N GLY A 77 1.13 1.64 6.48
CA GLY A 77 -0.02 0.91 7.01
C GLY A 77 -1.08 0.59 5.96
N PRO A 78 -1.96 -0.38 6.23
CA PRO A 78 -2.95 -0.86 5.30
C PRO A 78 -4.06 0.16 5.05
N MET A 79 -4.62 0.11 3.86
CA MET A 79 -5.87 0.78 3.53
C MET A 79 -7.05 0.02 4.12
N GLY A 80 -8.08 0.74 4.57
CA GLY A 80 -9.30 0.13 5.11
C GLY A 80 -10.05 -0.77 4.11
N CYS A 81 -9.85 -0.58 2.80
CA CYS A 81 -10.41 -1.43 1.74
C CYS A 81 -9.61 -2.73 1.49
N LEU A 82 -8.47 -2.91 2.17
CA LEU A 82 -7.60 -4.09 2.06
C LEU A 82 -7.07 -4.37 0.63
N THR A 83 -6.94 -3.35 -0.21
CA THR A 83 -6.41 -3.50 -1.58
C THR A 83 -4.99 -2.99 -1.73
N GLY A 84 -4.39 -2.50 -0.67
CA GLY A 84 -3.02 -1.99 -0.62
C GLY A 84 -2.70 -1.27 0.68
N ASN A 85 -1.61 -0.52 0.66
CA ASN A 85 -1.10 0.21 1.81
C ASN A 85 -0.83 1.67 1.44
N TYR A 86 -0.78 2.54 2.45
CA TYR A 86 -0.21 3.88 2.30
C TYR A 86 1.22 3.91 2.82
N LEU A 87 2.09 4.55 2.05
CA LEU A 87 3.41 4.94 2.47
C LEU A 87 3.46 6.48 2.50
N ILE A 88 3.75 7.04 3.68
CA ILE A 88 3.92 8.49 3.83
C ILE A 88 5.40 8.77 4.07
N MET A 89 5.98 9.65 3.26
CA MET A 89 7.39 9.95 3.31
C MET A 89 7.63 11.47 3.39
N LYS A 90 8.69 11.83 4.08
CA LYS A 90 9.30 13.14 4.02
C LYS A 90 10.15 13.22 2.75
N GLY A 91 9.81 14.14 1.86
CA GLY A 91 10.47 14.33 0.58
C GLY A 91 9.54 14.11 -0.62
N ASP A 92 10.03 14.43 -1.81
CA ASP A 92 9.33 14.28 -3.08
C ASP A 92 10.08 13.28 -3.96
N PHE A 93 9.84 12.00 -3.71
CA PHE A 93 10.44 10.92 -4.49
C PHE A 93 9.53 10.57 -5.67
N SER A 94 10.13 10.18 -6.78
CA SER A 94 9.39 9.64 -7.93
C SER A 94 8.77 8.26 -7.61
N CYS A 95 7.70 7.91 -8.31
CA CYS A 95 7.12 6.57 -8.19
C CYS A 95 8.13 5.46 -8.54
N GLU A 96 9.12 5.74 -9.41
CA GLU A 96 10.17 4.77 -9.73
C GLU A 96 11.16 4.57 -8.57
N GLU A 97 11.54 5.62 -7.85
CA GLU A 97 12.40 5.47 -6.65
C GLU A 97 11.65 4.70 -5.56
N VAL A 98 10.37 5.01 -5.34
CA VAL A 98 9.53 4.28 -4.39
C VAL A 98 9.30 2.84 -4.85
N ARG A 99 9.21 2.58 -6.16
CA ARG A 99 9.13 1.22 -6.72
C ARG A 99 10.35 0.40 -6.35
N GLN A 100 11.56 0.93 -6.49
CA GLN A 100 12.78 0.23 -6.11
C GLN A 100 12.83 -0.06 -4.60
N LEU A 101 12.40 0.90 -3.77
CA LEU A 101 12.26 0.71 -2.33
C LEU A 101 11.28 -0.41 -2.00
N MET A 102 10.10 -0.44 -2.66
CA MET A 102 9.08 -1.47 -2.45
C MET A 102 9.50 -2.84 -2.96
N ILE A 103 10.24 -2.91 -4.05
CA ILE A 103 10.82 -4.20 -4.50
C ILE A 103 11.67 -4.81 -3.39
N GLY A 104 12.59 -4.05 -2.79
CA GLY A 104 13.41 -4.54 -1.67
C GLY A 104 12.58 -4.94 -0.46
N ALA A 105 11.57 -4.13 -0.09
CA ALA A 105 10.69 -4.43 1.04
C ALA A 105 9.87 -5.71 0.82
N PHE A 106 9.31 -5.89 -0.37
CA PHE A 106 8.51 -7.09 -0.67
C PHE A 106 9.36 -8.33 -0.95
N GLU A 107 10.62 -8.19 -1.38
CA GLU A 107 11.59 -9.29 -1.37
C GLU A 107 11.89 -9.76 0.05
N TYR A 108 12.08 -8.82 0.97
CA TYR A 108 12.25 -9.13 2.39
C TYR A 108 11.05 -9.91 2.94
N VAL A 109 9.79 -9.49 2.65
CA VAL A 109 8.59 -10.24 3.06
C VAL A 109 8.54 -11.63 2.44
N ARG A 110 8.80 -11.75 1.13
CA ARG A 110 8.79 -13.02 0.39
C ARG A 110 9.75 -14.05 1.00
N ASP A 111 10.93 -13.59 1.39
CA ASP A 111 12.03 -14.47 1.82
C ASP A 111 12.10 -14.62 3.35
N TYR A 112 11.19 -13.96 4.08
CA TYR A 112 11.17 -13.98 5.54
C TYR A 112 10.83 -15.37 6.08
N ASN A 113 11.61 -15.87 7.07
CA ASN A 113 11.45 -17.22 7.60
C ASN A 113 11.51 -17.31 9.14
N ASP A 114 11.52 -16.16 9.83
CA ASP A 114 11.54 -16.09 11.28
C ASP A 114 10.15 -15.73 11.85
N GLU A 115 10.05 -15.57 13.16
CA GLU A 115 8.87 -15.03 13.82
C GLU A 115 8.62 -13.59 13.37
N VAL A 116 7.37 -13.28 13.02
CA VAL A 116 6.98 -11.93 12.62
C VAL A 116 7.23 -10.96 13.79
N PRO A 117 7.96 -9.86 13.59
CA PRO A 117 8.29 -8.95 14.68
C PRO A 117 7.06 -8.28 15.25
N GLY A 118 7.04 -8.06 16.57
CA GLY A 118 5.98 -7.32 17.24
C GLY A 118 4.67 -8.09 17.43
N THR A 119 4.66 -9.41 17.38
CA THR A 119 3.45 -10.27 17.47
C THR A 119 3.12 -10.71 18.89
N THR A 120 3.40 -9.90 19.90
CA THR A 120 3.02 -10.18 21.29
C THR A 120 1.88 -9.27 21.75
N PRO A 121 1.11 -9.65 22.77
CA PRO A 121 0.05 -8.79 23.30
C PRO A 121 0.54 -7.42 23.78
N ALA A 122 1.82 -7.30 24.13
CA ALA A 122 2.43 -6.04 24.57
C ALA A 122 2.82 -5.13 23.38
N THR A 123 2.99 -5.67 22.19
CA THR A 123 3.56 -4.96 21.05
C THR A 123 2.59 -4.83 19.85
N CYS A 124 1.48 -5.57 19.87
CA CYS A 124 0.46 -5.55 18.82
C CYS A 124 -0.95 -5.58 19.43
N GLY A 125 -1.82 -4.73 18.91
CA GLY A 125 -3.22 -4.66 19.31
C GLY A 125 -4.06 -5.88 18.92
N ASN A 126 -3.57 -6.70 17.96
CA ASN A 126 -4.21 -7.94 17.52
C ASN A 126 -3.15 -8.98 17.13
N CYS A 127 -2.36 -9.39 18.09
CA CYS A 127 -1.19 -10.26 17.90
C CYS A 127 -1.51 -11.68 17.38
N LEU A 128 -2.78 -12.09 17.40
CA LEU A 128 -3.22 -13.38 16.85
C LEU A 128 -3.62 -13.31 15.36
N MET A 129 -3.75 -12.10 14.80
CA MET A 129 -4.18 -11.92 13.42
C MET A 129 -2.96 -11.78 12.48
N HIS A 130 -2.19 -12.85 12.33
CA HIS A 130 -1.04 -12.91 11.41
C HIS A 130 -1.07 -14.18 10.56
N ASP A 131 -0.66 -14.05 9.29
CA ASP A 131 -0.55 -15.15 8.33
C ASP A 131 0.69 -14.93 7.45
N LEU A 132 1.83 -15.43 7.91
CA LEU A 132 3.09 -15.31 7.18
C LEU A 132 3.09 -16.04 5.82
N PRO A 133 2.58 -17.28 5.72
CA PRO A 133 2.48 -17.96 4.41
C PRO A 133 1.69 -17.16 3.38
N MET A 134 0.53 -16.61 3.76
CA MET A 134 -0.28 -15.80 2.85
C MET A 134 0.39 -14.45 2.55
N ALA A 135 1.04 -13.82 3.53
CA ALA A 135 1.80 -12.58 3.31
C ALA A 135 2.93 -12.78 2.27
N LYS A 136 3.66 -13.91 2.34
CA LYS A 136 4.69 -14.28 1.37
C LYS A 136 4.11 -14.51 -0.03
N TYR A 137 2.94 -15.14 -0.12
CA TYR A 137 2.24 -15.34 -1.39
C TYR A 137 1.84 -14.01 -2.02
N GLU A 138 1.23 -13.10 -1.25
CA GLU A 138 0.84 -11.77 -1.74
C GLU A 138 2.06 -10.91 -2.09
N ALA A 139 3.13 -10.99 -1.33
CA ALA A 139 4.38 -10.32 -1.65
C ALA A 139 4.96 -10.79 -2.99
N LYS A 140 4.95 -12.09 -3.27
CA LYS A 140 5.39 -12.65 -4.55
C LYS A 140 4.55 -12.13 -5.71
N ARG A 141 3.22 -12.11 -5.56
CA ARG A 141 2.29 -11.58 -6.58
C ARG A 141 2.56 -10.10 -6.87
N TYR A 142 2.73 -9.31 -5.81
CA TYR A 142 2.97 -7.88 -5.97
C TYR A 142 4.34 -7.58 -6.58
N LEU A 143 5.37 -8.31 -6.21
CA LEU A 143 6.70 -8.22 -6.84
C LEU A 143 6.65 -8.46 -8.35
N GLU A 144 5.88 -9.44 -8.80
CA GLU A 144 5.69 -9.71 -10.21
C GLU A 144 5.06 -8.51 -10.94
N ARG A 145 4.06 -7.87 -10.33
CA ARG A 145 3.43 -6.66 -10.87
C ARG A 145 4.37 -5.47 -10.90
N LEU A 146 5.10 -5.22 -9.82
CA LEU A 146 6.08 -4.14 -9.76
C LEU A 146 7.16 -4.29 -10.84
N ARG A 147 7.54 -5.52 -11.18
CA ARG A 147 8.60 -5.79 -12.15
C ARG A 147 8.13 -5.77 -13.60
N ASN A 148 6.95 -6.30 -13.87
CA ASN A 148 6.49 -6.59 -15.23
C ASN A 148 5.34 -5.70 -15.70
N HIS A 149 4.56 -5.11 -14.79
CA HIS A 149 3.32 -4.39 -15.10
C HIS A 149 3.15 -3.17 -14.19
N PHE A 150 4.19 -2.35 -14.09
CA PHE A 150 4.20 -1.20 -13.20
C PHE A 150 3.33 -0.06 -13.72
N CYS A 151 2.37 0.38 -12.91
CA CYS A 151 1.53 1.55 -13.12
C CYS A 151 1.86 2.63 -12.08
N SER A 152 1.91 3.89 -12.52
CA SER A 152 2.24 5.05 -11.66
C SER A 152 1.36 6.28 -11.90
N GLU A 153 0.43 6.21 -12.85
CA GLU A 153 -0.52 7.28 -13.14
C GLU A 153 -1.94 6.80 -12.87
N TYR A 154 -2.70 7.57 -12.11
CA TYR A 154 -4.10 7.25 -11.87
C TYR A 154 -4.90 7.24 -13.18
N PRO A 155 -5.86 6.32 -13.34
CA PRO A 155 -6.62 6.15 -14.59
C PRO A 155 -7.56 7.31 -14.92
N GLY A 156 -7.78 8.21 -13.96
CA GLY A 156 -8.65 9.37 -14.11
C GLY A 156 -9.38 9.72 -12.82
N VAL A 157 -10.26 10.71 -12.93
CA VAL A 157 -11.08 11.22 -11.83
C VAL A 157 -12.53 10.88 -12.13
N VAL A 158 -13.22 10.28 -11.17
CA VAL A 158 -14.65 10.01 -11.23
C VAL A 158 -15.41 11.34 -11.21
N ARG A 159 -16.32 11.53 -12.16
CA ARG A 159 -17.19 12.70 -12.15
C ARG A 159 -18.21 12.58 -11.01
N PRO A 160 -18.66 13.71 -10.41
CA PRO A 160 -19.60 13.68 -9.29
C PRO A 160 -20.90 12.90 -9.58
N GLU A 161 -21.37 12.93 -10.83
CA GLU A 161 -22.54 12.17 -11.28
C GLU A 161 -22.32 10.66 -11.28
N ASP A 162 -21.10 10.20 -11.61
CA ASP A 162 -20.76 8.78 -11.65
C ASP A 162 -20.50 8.24 -10.23
N ALA A 163 -20.04 9.10 -9.30
CA ALA A 163 -19.81 8.74 -7.90
C ALA A 163 -21.11 8.45 -7.12
N GLN A 164 -22.28 8.81 -7.64
CA GLN A 164 -23.58 8.60 -7.01
C GLN A 164 -24.27 7.32 -7.52
N GLY A 165 -23.68 6.62 -8.46
CA GLY A 165 -24.22 5.40 -9.05
C GLY A 165 -24.32 4.26 -8.01
N LYS A 166 -25.49 3.62 -7.93
CA LYS A 166 -25.63 2.36 -7.23
C LYS A 166 -24.92 1.31 -8.07
N VAL A 167 -23.76 0.83 -7.61
CA VAL A 167 -23.14 -0.34 -8.20
C VAL A 167 -23.94 -1.54 -7.73
N PHE A 168 -24.78 -2.08 -8.61
CA PHE A 168 -25.30 -3.42 -8.42
C PHE A 168 -24.28 -4.38 -9.05
N PHE A 169 -23.69 -5.22 -8.24
CA PHE A 169 -23.01 -6.39 -8.76
C PHE A 169 -24.12 -7.31 -9.26
N ASP A 170 -24.27 -7.41 -10.58
CA ASP A 170 -25.04 -8.49 -11.16
C ASP A 170 -24.31 -9.79 -10.83
N ALA A 171 -24.99 -10.63 -10.04
CA ALA A 171 -24.49 -11.90 -9.58
C ALA A 171 -24.52 -12.94 -10.73
#